data_78db075fe1054677b2087361a2b751bd
#
_entry.id   78db075fe1054677b2087361a2b751bd
#
_cell.length_a   1.000
_cell.length_b   1.000
_cell.length_c   1.000
_cell.angle_alpha   90.00
_cell.angle_beta   90.00
_cell.angle_gamma   90.00
#
_symmetry.space_group_name_H-M   'P 1'
#
loop_
_entity.id
_entity.type
_entity.pdbx_description
1 polymer ?
#
loop_
_entity_poly.entity_id
_entity_poly.type
_entity_poly.pdbx_seq_one_letter_code
_entity_poly.pdbx_strand_id
1 'polypeptide(L)'
;QSALEKSVLSELSLPSRAEKRQAIVFFLDIAQFTGRCERYAPEEIVSQINNLLESITEIITKNDGDIDKFMGDACMSFWFNEGDNQNHDKCMLSILEIQKAIRKLNDSDPTMKKDPLKVRMGLNSGDVILCDIGAAKARVDLTMIGDAVNIAARLETACSQYFIDNLVSDSVARDAKGQFNIRII
;
A
#
# COMPACT_ATOMS: atom_id res chain seq x y z
N GLN A 1 -30.57 25.77 22.84
CA GLN A 1 -29.45 24.82 22.88
C GLN A 1 -28.74 24.98 24.21
N SER A 2 -28.75 23.92 25.03
CA SER A 2 -28.27 23.97 26.42
C SER A 2 -26.73 24.07 26.50
N ALA A 3 -26.22 24.70 27.58
CA ALA A 3 -24.80 24.77 27.86
C ALA A 3 -24.12 23.40 27.93
N LEU A 4 -24.87 22.34 28.24
CA LEU A 4 -24.47 20.94 28.20
C LEU A 4 -24.16 20.43 26.79
N GLU A 5 -24.97 20.81 25.77
CA GLU A 5 -24.70 20.44 24.38
C GLU A 5 -23.41 21.09 23.83
N LYS A 6 -23.13 22.34 24.24
CA LYS A 6 -21.89 23.04 23.88
C LYS A 6 -20.66 22.44 24.57
N SER A 7 -20.78 21.99 25.82
CA SER A 7 -19.71 21.34 26.56
C SER A 7 -19.37 19.97 25.96
N VAL A 8 -20.36 19.15 25.63
CA VAL A 8 -20.16 17.85 24.97
C VAL A 8 -19.59 17.99 23.55
N LEU A 9 -19.95 19.03 22.82
CA LEU A 9 -19.40 19.34 21.48
C LEU A 9 -17.96 19.86 21.53
N SER A 10 -17.53 20.51 22.63
CA SER A 10 -16.14 20.93 22.83
C SER A 10 -15.22 19.80 23.27
N GLU A 11 -15.76 18.77 23.93
CA GLU A 11 -15.02 17.55 24.30
C GLU A 11 -14.89 16.55 23.16
N LEU A 12 -15.65 16.69 22.08
CA LEU A 12 -15.58 15.89 20.84
C LEU A 12 -14.66 16.47 19.75
N SER A 13 -13.89 17.52 20.06
CA SER A 13 -12.74 17.87 19.23
C SER A 13 -11.65 16.82 19.43
N LEU A 14 -11.63 15.81 18.58
CA LEU A 14 -10.48 14.91 18.48
C LEU A 14 -9.22 15.78 18.35
N PRO A 15 -8.18 15.55 19.17
CA PRO A 15 -6.91 16.20 18.94
C PRO A 15 -6.47 15.79 17.53
N SER A 16 -6.49 16.72 16.60
CA SER A 16 -6.00 16.48 15.24
C SER A 16 -4.51 16.22 15.35
N ARG A 17 -4.14 14.93 15.35
CA ARG A 17 -2.74 14.54 15.32
C ARG A 17 -2.21 14.87 13.93
N ALA A 18 -1.16 15.67 13.87
CA ALA A 18 -0.41 15.91 12.64
C ALA A 18 1.07 15.87 12.98
N GLU A 19 1.79 14.91 12.45
CA GLU A 19 3.20 14.69 12.74
C GLU A 19 3.97 14.46 11.44
N LYS A 20 5.03 15.24 11.24
CA LYS A 20 5.91 15.04 10.08
C LYS A 20 6.86 13.88 10.37
N ARG A 21 6.90 12.90 9.45
CA ARG A 21 7.73 11.70 9.56
C ARG A 21 8.42 11.42 8.22
N GLN A 22 9.51 10.67 8.26
CA GLN A 22 10.12 10.04 7.08
C GLN A 22 9.53 8.64 6.92
N ALA A 23 9.04 8.33 5.72
CA ALA A 23 8.48 7.00 5.42
C ALA A 23 8.84 6.54 4.02
N ILE A 24 8.88 5.22 3.86
CA ILE A 24 8.80 4.59 2.55
C ILE A 24 7.34 4.20 2.36
N VAL A 25 6.73 4.70 1.31
CA VAL A 25 5.32 4.47 0.97
C VAL A 25 5.23 3.50 -0.17
N PHE A 26 4.35 2.54 -0.05
CA PHE A 26 4.09 1.48 -1.00
C PHE A 26 2.64 1.51 -1.45
N PHE A 27 2.43 1.44 -2.76
CA PHE A 27 1.14 1.20 -3.37
C PHE A 27 1.17 -0.09 -4.18
N LEU A 28 0.10 -0.86 -4.08
CA LEU A 28 -0.14 -2.05 -4.88
C LEU A 28 -1.57 -1.99 -5.43
N ASP A 29 -1.75 -2.39 -6.68
CA ASP A 29 -3.05 -2.49 -7.34
C ASP A 29 -3.10 -3.73 -8.25
N ILE A 30 -4.29 -4.34 -8.40
CA ILE A 30 -4.47 -5.48 -9.30
C ILE A 30 -4.64 -4.98 -10.73
N ALA A 31 -3.79 -5.44 -11.63
CA ALA A 31 -3.87 -5.07 -13.04
C ALA A 31 -5.15 -5.61 -13.69
N GLN A 32 -5.87 -4.74 -14.41
CA GLN A 32 -7.10 -5.09 -15.16
C GLN A 32 -8.23 -5.67 -14.28
N PHE A 33 -8.33 -5.25 -13.04
CA PHE A 33 -9.30 -5.77 -12.07
C PHE A 33 -10.76 -5.64 -12.54
N THR A 34 -11.15 -4.47 -13.05
CA THR A 34 -12.53 -4.24 -13.57
C THR A 34 -12.93 -5.27 -14.62
N GLY A 35 -12.05 -5.53 -15.59
CA GLY A 35 -12.31 -6.55 -16.61
C GLY A 35 -12.34 -7.97 -16.05
N ARG A 36 -11.65 -8.21 -14.91
CA ARG A 36 -11.73 -9.50 -14.20
C ARG A 36 -13.09 -9.66 -13.52
N CYS A 37 -13.63 -8.62 -12.89
CA CYS A 37 -14.97 -8.63 -12.29
C CYS A 37 -16.08 -8.90 -13.30
N GLU A 38 -15.89 -8.57 -14.57
CA GLU A 38 -16.87 -8.86 -15.63
C GLU A 38 -16.84 -10.33 -16.08
N ARG A 39 -15.72 -11.04 -15.86
CA ARG A 39 -15.52 -12.43 -16.36
C ARG A 39 -15.81 -13.51 -15.34
N TYR A 40 -15.73 -13.20 -14.06
CA TYR A 40 -15.81 -14.18 -12.97
C TYR A 40 -16.97 -13.90 -12.01
N ALA A 41 -17.45 -14.94 -11.33
CA ALA A 41 -18.48 -14.79 -10.32
C ALA A 41 -18.00 -13.93 -9.13
N PRO A 42 -18.89 -13.11 -8.52
CA PRO A 42 -18.50 -12.23 -7.41
C PRO A 42 -17.83 -12.97 -6.24
N GLU A 43 -18.29 -14.16 -5.90
CA GLU A 43 -17.75 -14.97 -4.81
C GLU A 43 -16.31 -15.42 -5.11
N GLU A 44 -16.04 -15.75 -6.36
CA GLU A 44 -14.71 -16.14 -6.83
C GLU A 44 -13.75 -14.95 -6.78
N ILE A 45 -14.18 -13.78 -7.25
CA ILE A 45 -13.41 -12.53 -7.16
C ILE A 45 -13.08 -12.17 -5.71
N VAL A 46 -14.07 -12.21 -4.82
CA VAL A 46 -13.86 -11.90 -3.40
C VAL A 46 -12.87 -12.88 -2.76
N SER A 47 -12.98 -14.17 -3.06
CA SER A 47 -12.04 -15.18 -2.55
C SER A 47 -10.62 -14.92 -3.05
N GLN A 48 -10.43 -14.61 -4.34
CA GLN A 48 -9.13 -14.31 -4.93
C GLN A 48 -8.49 -13.06 -4.31
N ILE A 49 -9.27 -11.98 -4.12
CA ILE A 49 -8.78 -10.75 -3.49
C ILE A 49 -8.37 -11.02 -2.04
N ASN A 50 -9.23 -11.67 -1.26
CA ASN A 50 -8.94 -11.92 0.15
C ASN A 50 -7.66 -12.74 0.33
N ASN A 51 -7.47 -13.80 -0.45
CA ASN A 51 -6.25 -14.63 -0.42
C ASN A 51 -5.00 -13.81 -0.78
N LEU A 52 -5.13 -12.90 -1.76
CA LEU A 52 -4.04 -12.02 -2.14
C LEU A 52 -3.73 -11.01 -1.03
N LEU A 53 -4.73 -10.29 -0.51
CA LEU A 53 -4.55 -9.27 0.52
C LEU A 53 -4.03 -9.86 1.84
N GLU A 54 -4.45 -11.07 2.20
CA GLU A 54 -3.90 -11.81 3.35
C GLU A 54 -2.42 -12.09 3.15
N SER A 55 -2.02 -12.64 2.01
CA SER A 55 -0.61 -12.88 1.68
C SER A 55 0.23 -11.62 1.68
N ILE A 56 -0.30 -10.50 1.14
CA ILE A 56 0.38 -9.20 1.15
C ILE A 56 0.57 -8.70 2.58
N THR A 57 -0.48 -8.77 3.40
CA THR A 57 -0.44 -8.33 4.81
C THR A 57 0.62 -9.11 5.59
N GLU A 58 0.67 -10.43 5.45
CA GLU A 58 1.67 -11.27 6.10
C GLU A 58 3.10 -10.88 5.68
N ILE A 59 3.33 -10.65 4.37
CA ILE A 59 4.65 -10.28 3.85
C ILE A 59 5.07 -8.90 4.35
N ILE A 60 4.19 -7.90 4.28
CA ILE A 60 4.47 -6.54 4.72
C ILE A 60 4.80 -6.53 6.21
N THR A 61 3.96 -7.15 7.05
CA THR A 61 4.16 -7.21 8.51
C THR A 61 5.42 -7.99 8.88
N LYS A 62 5.70 -9.11 8.22
CA LYS A 62 6.94 -9.88 8.42
C LYS A 62 8.20 -9.05 8.15
N ASN A 63 8.12 -8.11 7.23
CA ASN A 63 9.22 -7.21 6.87
C ASN A 63 9.12 -5.86 7.62
N ASP A 64 8.47 -5.80 8.78
CA ASP A 64 8.32 -4.63 9.67
C ASP A 64 7.62 -3.43 9.00
N GLY A 65 6.75 -3.67 8.03
CA GLY A 65 5.87 -2.68 7.43
C GLY A 65 4.47 -2.71 8.04
N ASP A 66 3.75 -1.62 7.88
CA ASP A 66 2.37 -1.46 8.32
C ASP A 66 1.43 -1.27 7.12
N ILE A 67 0.21 -1.78 7.23
CA ILE A 67 -0.86 -1.51 6.28
C ILE A 67 -1.58 -0.22 6.69
N ASP A 68 -1.61 0.77 5.82
CA ASP A 68 -2.40 1.98 6.04
C ASP A 68 -3.88 1.71 5.76
N LYS A 69 -4.20 1.24 4.56
CA LYS A 69 -5.56 0.89 4.16
C LYS A 69 -5.62 0.01 2.93
N PHE A 70 -6.79 -0.64 2.79
CA PHE A 70 -7.22 -1.26 1.54
C PHE A 70 -8.22 -0.35 0.83
N MET A 71 -8.10 -0.22 -0.48
CA MET A 71 -8.94 0.63 -1.33
C MET A 71 -9.49 -0.21 -2.49
N GLY A 72 -10.52 -1.04 -2.19
CA GLY A 72 -10.99 -2.05 -3.13
C GLY A 72 -9.94 -3.15 -3.34
N ASP A 73 -9.39 -3.22 -4.55
CA ASP A 73 -8.33 -4.15 -4.96
C ASP A 73 -6.91 -3.60 -4.77
N ALA A 74 -6.80 -2.36 -4.27
CA ALA A 74 -5.54 -1.71 -3.99
C ALA A 74 -5.18 -1.75 -2.50
N CYS A 75 -3.88 -1.68 -2.21
CA CYS A 75 -3.32 -1.62 -0.87
C CYS A 75 -2.31 -0.48 -0.77
N MET A 76 -2.43 0.32 0.29
CA MET A 76 -1.41 1.27 0.71
C MET A 76 -0.74 0.76 1.98
N SER A 77 0.60 0.74 1.98
CA SER A 77 1.42 0.29 3.10
C SER A 77 2.62 1.21 3.26
N PHE A 78 3.31 1.10 4.40
CA PHE A 78 4.46 1.95 4.66
C PHE A 78 5.45 1.35 5.65
N TRP A 79 6.66 1.90 5.65
CA TRP A 79 7.70 1.68 6.65
C TRP A 79 8.18 3.05 7.14
N PHE A 80 8.17 3.28 8.44
CA PHE A 80 8.80 4.47 8.98
C PHE A 80 10.31 4.35 8.90
N ASN A 81 10.96 5.44 8.49
CA ASN A 81 12.40 5.52 8.30
C ASN A 81 12.98 6.43 9.38
N GLU A 82 13.21 5.87 10.59
CA GLU A 82 13.66 6.62 11.75
C GLU A 82 15.03 6.18 12.24
N GLY A 83 15.89 7.15 12.50
CA GLY A 83 17.24 6.92 13.01
C GLY A 83 18.06 6.05 12.07
N ASP A 84 18.79 5.08 12.65
CA ASP A 84 19.60 4.11 11.89
C ASP A 84 18.77 3.00 11.22
N ASN A 85 17.45 3.00 11.45
CA ASN A 85 16.56 1.94 10.97
C ASN A 85 16.09 2.24 9.54
N GLN A 86 16.98 1.97 8.59
CA GLN A 86 16.70 2.12 7.16
C GLN A 86 15.97 0.89 6.66
N ASN A 87 14.64 1.01 6.49
CA ASN A 87 13.78 -0.09 6.05
C ASN A 87 13.78 -0.32 4.53
N HIS A 88 14.72 0.30 3.78
CA HIS A 88 14.78 0.20 2.32
C HIS A 88 14.94 -1.24 1.82
N ASP A 89 15.81 -2.04 2.46
CA ASP A 89 15.99 -3.44 2.09
C ASP A 89 14.75 -4.28 2.38
N LYS A 90 14.06 -4.01 3.50
CA LYS A 90 12.84 -4.75 3.87
C LYS A 90 11.69 -4.48 2.92
N CYS A 91 11.48 -3.24 2.52
CA CYS A 91 10.44 -2.91 1.56
C CYS A 91 10.76 -3.48 0.16
N MET A 92 12.04 -3.48 -0.27
CA MET A 92 12.46 -4.12 -1.51
C MET A 92 12.28 -5.63 -1.48
N LEU A 93 12.59 -6.29 -0.34
CA LEU A 93 12.33 -7.71 -0.14
C LEU A 93 10.83 -8.01 -0.20
N SER A 94 9.99 -7.14 0.35
CA SER A 94 8.54 -7.31 0.30
C SER A 94 8.02 -7.36 -1.14
N ILE A 95 8.52 -6.51 -2.05
CA ILE A 95 8.17 -6.59 -3.49
C ILE A 95 8.48 -7.99 -4.04
N LEU A 96 9.68 -8.49 -3.79
CA LEU A 96 10.13 -9.79 -4.32
C LEU A 96 9.33 -10.96 -3.73
N GLU A 97 9.02 -10.89 -2.42
CA GLU A 97 8.21 -11.91 -1.75
C GLU A 97 6.76 -11.88 -2.25
N ILE A 98 6.17 -10.69 -2.44
CA ILE A 98 4.82 -10.53 -3.02
C ILE A 98 4.78 -11.12 -4.44
N GLN A 99 5.75 -10.83 -5.29
CA GLN A 99 5.82 -11.42 -6.63
C GLN A 99 5.89 -12.95 -6.59
N LYS A 100 6.63 -13.53 -5.64
CA LYS A 100 6.69 -14.99 -5.44
C LYS A 100 5.34 -15.55 -4.96
N ALA A 101 4.68 -14.86 -4.02
CA ALA A 101 3.38 -15.27 -3.51
C ALA A 101 2.31 -15.26 -4.61
N ILE A 102 2.29 -14.24 -5.46
CA ILE A 102 1.36 -14.14 -6.59
C ILE A 102 1.58 -15.26 -7.59
N ARG A 103 2.85 -15.58 -7.93
CA ARG A 103 3.14 -16.73 -8.80
C ARG A 103 2.62 -18.04 -8.21
N LYS A 104 2.89 -18.27 -6.91
CA LYS A 104 2.39 -19.45 -6.20
C LYS A 104 0.86 -19.52 -6.20
N LEU A 105 0.18 -18.37 -5.98
CA LEU A 105 -1.26 -18.28 -6.00
C LEU A 105 -1.82 -18.64 -7.40
N ASN A 106 -1.25 -18.06 -8.45
CA ASN A 106 -1.60 -18.37 -9.84
C ASN A 106 -1.40 -19.84 -10.20
N ASP A 107 -0.35 -20.47 -9.69
CA ASP A 107 -0.07 -21.88 -9.97
C ASP A 107 -0.99 -22.83 -9.19
N SER A 108 -1.49 -22.43 -8.03
CA SER A 108 -2.32 -23.26 -7.14
C SER A 108 -3.81 -23.26 -7.50
N ASP A 109 -4.30 -22.23 -8.18
CA ASP A 109 -5.70 -22.07 -8.57
C ASP A 109 -5.88 -22.33 -10.07
N PRO A 110 -6.73 -23.29 -10.48
CA PRO A 110 -6.95 -23.61 -11.90
C PRO A 110 -7.46 -22.43 -12.74
N THR A 111 -8.27 -21.53 -12.14
CA THR A 111 -8.79 -20.33 -12.81
C THR A 111 -7.68 -19.30 -12.99
N MET A 112 -6.91 -19.05 -11.95
CA MET A 112 -5.77 -18.13 -12.00
C MET A 112 -4.64 -18.65 -12.90
N LYS A 113 -4.48 -19.96 -13.05
CA LYS A 113 -3.52 -20.54 -13.99
C LYS A 113 -3.86 -20.21 -15.45
N LYS A 114 -5.15 -20.11 -15.77
CA LYS A 114 -5.62 -19.75 -17.13
C LYS A 114 -5.62 -18.23 -17.37
N ASP A 115 -5.98 -17.46 -16.36
CA ASP A 115 -6.02 -16.00 -16.38
C ASP A 115 -5.24 -15.47 -15.16
N PRO A 116 -3.89 -15.39 -15.25
CA PRO A 116 -3.05 -15.08 -14.11
C PRO A 116 -3.34 -13.69 -13.53
N LEU A 117 -3.46 -13.64 -12.21
CA LEU A 117 -3.53 -12.41 -11.47
C LEU A 117 -2.18 -11.68 -11.55
N LYS A 118 -2.23 -10.41 -11.91
CA LYS A 118 -1.05 -9.54 -11.97
C LYS A 118 -1.27 -8.33 -11.10
N VAL A 119 -0.20 -7.83 -10.50
CA VAL A 119 -0.23 -6.61 -9.70
C VAL A 119 0.78 -5.60 -10.22
N ARG A 120 0.51 -4.34 -9.94
CA ARG A 120 1.45 -3.24 -10.12
C ARG A 120 1.84 -2.73 -8.74
N MET A 121 3.11 -2.37 -8.57
CA MET A 121 3.64 -1.92 -7.29
C MET A 121 4.50 -0.67 -7.49
N GLY A 122 4.28 0.33 -6.64
CA GLY A 122 5.04 1.58 -6.63
C GLY A 122 5.60 1.88 -5.25
N LEU A 123 6.91 2.17 -5.15
CA LEU A 123 7.57 2.59 -3.91
C LEU A 123 8.22 3.95 -4.04
N ASN A 124 8.06 4.76 -3.00
CA ASN A 124 8.78 6.03 -2.87
C ASN A 124 9.13 6.32 -1.41
N SER A 125 10.28 6.93 -1.18
CA SER A 125 10.73 7.38 0.14
C SER A 125 10.72 8.90 0.23
N GLY A 126 10.21 9.45 1.33
CA GLY A 126 10.20 10.89 1.56
C GLY A 126 9.41 11.32 2.79
N ASP A 127 9.26 12.64 2.93
CA ASP A 127 8.49 13.27 4.01
C ASP A 127 6.99 13.03 3.83
N VAL A 128 6.35 12.60 4.90
CA VAL A 128 4.89 12.44 5.01
C VAL A 128 4.38 13.17 6.25
N ILE A 129 3.11 13.47 6.26
CA ILE A 129 2.37 13.92 7.44
C ILE A 129 1.46 12.77 7.87
N LEU A 130 1.74 12.19 9.03
CA LEU A 130 0.84 11.25 9.69
C LEU A 130 -0.23 12.06 10.42
N CYS A 131 -1.49 11.88 10.07
CA CYS A 131 -2.57 12.69 10.60
C CYS A 131 -3.89 11.92 10.69
N ASP A 132 -4.76 12.41 11.58
CA ASP A 132 -6.14 11.97 11.70
C ASP A 132 -6.98 12.76 10.69
N ILE A 133 -7.58 12.07 9.73
CA ILE A 133 -8.47 12.66 8.71
C ILE A 133 -9.86 12.04 8.84
N GLY A 134 -10.87 12.90 8.87
CA GLY A 134 -12.26 12.47 8.90
C GLY A 134 -13.19 13.50 9.51
N ALA A 135 -14.44 13.08 9.66
CA ALA A 135 -15.47 13.86 10.33
C ALA A 135 -15.72 13.29 11.72
N ALA A 136 -15.56 14.08 12.77
CA ALA A 136 -15.69 13.67 14.17
C ALA A 136 -16.99 12.91 14.51
N LYS A 137 -18.07 13.16 13.76
CA LYS A 137 -19.37 12.50 13.94
C LYS A 137 -19.57 11.24 13.09
N ALA A 138 -18.59 10.88 12.23
CA ALA A 138 -18.70 9.73 11.34
C ALA A 138 -17.54 8.75 11.53
N ARG A 139 -16.41 9.02 10.90
CA ARG A 139 -15.21 8.19 10.93
C ARG A 139 -13.98 9.08 10.90
N VAL A 140 -12.99 8.71 11.68
CA VAL A 140 -11.64 9.30 11.65
C VAL A 140 -10.67 8.18 11.37
N ASP A 141 -9.87 8.34 10.34
CA ASP A 141 -8.82 7.39 9.97
C ASP A 141 -7.46 8.06 10.18
N LEU A 142 -6.58 7.36 10.87
CA LEU A 142 -5.16 7.70 10.93
C LEU A 142 -4.55 7.31 9.59
N THR A 143 -3.96 8.25 8.87
CA THR A 143 -3.36 8.02 7.56
C THR A 143 -2.21 8.97 7.28
N MET A 144 -1.50 8.71 6.19
CA MET A 144 -0.42 9.56 5.72
C MET A 144 -0.84 10.36 4.50
N ILE A 145 -0.43 11.63 4.48
CA ILE A 145 -0.56 12.53 3.33
C ILE A 145 0.79 13.16 3.00
N GLY A 146 0.93 13.63 1.77
CA GLY A 146 2.12 14.35 1.31
C GLY A 146 2.52 13.99 -0.10
N ASP A 147 3.50 14.71 -0.62
CA ASP A 147 4.00 14.50 -1.97
C ASP A 147 4.62 13.10 -2.14
N ALA A 148 5.29 12.59 -1.11
CA ALA A 148 5.87 11.25 -1.12
C ALA A 148 4.81 10.16 -1.35
N VAL A 149 3.60 10.31 -0.78
CA VAL A 149 2.47 9.40 -0.98
C VAL A 149 1.99 9.46 -2.43
N ASN A 150 1.83 10.69 -2.97
CA ASN A 150 1.38 10.90 -4.34
C ASN A 150 2.36 10.33 -5.37
N ILE A 151 3.67 10.47 -5.12
CA ILE A 151 4.70 9.91 -5.99
C ILE A 151 4.63 8.37 -6.00
N ALA A 152 4.50 7.72 -4.84
CA ALA A 152 4.37 6.27 -4.76
C ALA A 152 3.15 5.76 -5.56
N ALA A 153 1.99 6.42 -5.44
CA ALA A 153 0.79 6.11 -6.21
C ALA A 153 1.00 6.31 -7.73
N ARG A 154 1.71 7.39 -8.12
CA ARG A 154 2.03 7.64 -9.54
C ARG A 154 2.99 6.60 -10.10
N LEU A 155 3.96 6.12 -9.31
CA LEU A 155 4.86 5.03 -9.73
C LEU A 155 4.10 3.73 -9.97
N GLU A 156 3.16 3.36 -9.07
CA GLU A 156 2.27 2.23 -9.30
C GLU A 156 1.53 2.37 -10.64
N THR A 157 0.84 3.49 -10.85
CA THR A 157 0.09 3.74 -12.09
C THR A 157 0.99 3.74 -13.33
N ALA A 158 2.20 4.28 -13.23
CA ALA A 158 3.18 4.33 -14.33
C ALA A 158 3.66 2.94 -14.75
N CYS A 159 3.60 1.92 -13.90
CA CYS A 159 3.93 0.54 -14.27
C CYS A 159 3.18 0.08 -15.52
N SER A 160 1.93 0.51 -15.71
CA SER A 160 1.12 0.18 -16.88
C SER A 160 1.70 0.77 -18.17
N GLN A 161 2.28 1.97 -18.12
CA GLN A 161 2.84 2.67 -19.29
C GLN A 161 4.16 2.05 -19.75
N TYR A 162 4.93 1.51 -18.80
CA TYR A 162 6.22 0.86 -19.07
C TYR A 162 6.12 -0.66 -19.22
N PHE A 163 4.92 -1.25 -19.09
CA PHE A 163 4.68 -2.69 -19.17
C PHE A 163 5.53 -3.50 -18.17
N ILE A 164 5.62 -3.00 -16.94
CA ILE A 164 6.37 -3.63 -15.83
C ILE A 164 5.48 -3.78 -14.60
N ASP A 165 5.89 -4.65 -13.70
CA ASP A 165 5.10 -5.00 -12.51
C ASP A 165 5.41 -4.08 -11.32
N ASN A 166 6.60 -3.47 -11.27
CA ASN A 166 7.03 -2.64 -10.14
C ASN A 166 7.98 -1.51 -10.54
N LEU A 167 7.76 -0.36 -9.92
CA LEU A 167 8.63 0.82 -9.99
C LEU A 167 9.03 1.27 -8.60
N VAL A 168 10.28 1.65 -8.46
CA VAL A 168 10.82 2.24 -7.24
C VAL A 168 11.45 3.59 -7.56
N SER A 169 11.29 4.57 -6.67
CA SER A 169 11.98 5.86 -6.83
C SER A 169 13.47 5.71 -6.62
N ASP A 170 14.24 6.64 -7.18
CA ASP A 170 15.68 6.74 -6.96
C ASP A 170 16.03 6.86 -5.47
N SER A 171 15.19 7.53 -4.65
CA SER A 171 15.40 7.65 -3.21
C SER A 171 15.33 6.28 -2.50
N VAL A 172 14.47 5.36 -2.93
CA VAL A 172 14.44 3.99 -2.40
C VAL A 172 15.61 3.18 -2.91
N ALA A 173 15.88 3.26 -4.21
CA ALA A 173 16.93 2.46 -4.87
C ALA A 173 18.34 2.75 -4.34
N ARG A 174 18.68 4.03 -4.08
CA ARG A 174 20.00 4.43 -3.58
C ARG A 174 20.25 4.02 -2.14
N ASP A 175 19.22 4.03 -1.31
CA ASP A 175 19.36 3.75 0.13
C ASP A 175 19.23 2.26 0.46
N ALA A 176 18.76 1.45 -0.49
CA ALA A 176 18.77 -0.01 -0.37
C ALA A 176 20.20 -0.55 -0.46
N LYS A 177 20.64 -1.30 0.57
CA LYS A 177 22.01 -1.87 0.69
C LYS A 177 22.10 -3.32 0.23
N GLY A 178 20.96 -3.99 0.07
CA GLY A 178 20.88 -5.36 -0.41
C GLY A 178 21.27 -5.50 -1.89
N GLN A 179 21.51 -6.75 -2.31
CA GLN A 179 21.79 -7.04 -3.72
C GLN A 179 20.49 -7.16 -4.50
N PHE A 180 20.01 -6.05 -5.05
CA PHE A 180 18.82 -5.99 -5.88
C PHE A 180 19.21 -5.70 -7.34
N ASN A 181 18.58 -6.43 -8.27
CA ASN A 181 18.71 -6.12 -9.70
C ASN A 181 17.75 -4.98 -10.08
N ILE A 182 18.26 -3.76 -10.11
CA ILE A 182 17.50 -2.56 -10.44
C ILE A 182 17.87 -2.12 -11.85
N ARG A 183 16.85 -1.87 -12.68
CA ARG A 183 17.01 -1.29 -14.02
C ARG A 183 16.51 0.14 -14.00
N ILE A 184 17.34 1.06 -14.44
CA ILE A 184 16.97 2.46 -14.67
C ILE A 184 16.15 2.55 -15.96
N ILE A 185 15.02 3.27 -15.90
CA ILE A 185 14.13 3.54 -17.04
C ILE A 185 13.98 5.05 -17.23
#